data_8d126b3dcbd2f2b26728aaa97eedc8da
#
_entry.id   8d126b3dcbd2f2b26728aaa97eedc8da
#
_cell.length_a   1.000
_cell.length_b   1.000
_cell.length_c   1.000
_cell.angle_alpha   90.00
_cell.angle_beta   90.00
_cell.angle_gamma   90.00
#
_symmetry.space_group_name_H-M   'P 1'
#
loop_
_entity.id
_entity.type
_entity.pdbx_description
1 polymer ?
#
loop_
_entity_poly.entity_id
_entity_poly.type
_entity_poly.pdbx_seq_one_letter_code
_entity_poly.pdbx_strand_id
1 'polypeptide(L)'
;MTNVILHTNHGDITLELDTENSPATVANFLEYVRDGHYDDTVFHRVIDGFMVQGGGFAPGMKQKPTRAPVANEAGNGAKNKKYTVAMARTS
;
A
#
# COMPACT_ATOMS: atom_id res chain seq x y z
N MET A 1 14.79 -8.46 -2.44
CA MET A 1 13.48 -7.83 -2.20
C MET A 1 13.23 -7.64 -0.71
N THR A 2 12.44 -6.67 -0.35
CA THR A 2 12.14 -6.34 1.03
C THR A 2 10.75 -6.84 1.39
N ASN A 3 10.60 -7.45 2.55
CA ASN A 3 9.31 -7.96 3.00
C ASN A 3 8.73 -7.05 4.09
N VAL A 4 7.43 -6.85 4.04
CA VAL A 4 6.65 -6.14 5.06
C VAL A 4 5.48 -7.02 5.46
N ILE A 5 5.17 -7.07 6.74
CA ILE A 5 4.04 -7.86 7.25
C ILE A 5 2.96 -6.90 7.74
N LEU A 6 1.75 -7.07 7.21
CA LEU A 6 0.55 -6.36 7.68
C LEU A 6 -0.10 -7.20 8.78
N HIS A 7 -0.05 -6.70 10.00
CA HIS A 7 -0.73 -7.35 11.13
C HIS A 7 -2.17 -6.85 11.21
N THR A 8 -3.09 -7.68 10.75
CA THR A 8 -4.53 -7.32 10.76
C THR A 8 -5.25 -8.09 11.84
N ASN A 9 -6.47 -7.65 12.16
CA ASN A 9 -7.31 -8.38 13.11
C ASN A 9 -7.88 -9.69 12.54
N HIS A 10 -7.58 -10.02 11.29
CA HIS A 10 -7.95 -11.28 10.65
C HIS A 10 -6.74 -12.13 10.27
N GLY A 11 -5.53 -11.76 10.73
CA GLY A 11 -4.30 -12.46 10.44
C GLY A 11 -3.26 -11.60 9.75
N ASP A 12 -2.10 -12.18 9.48
CA ASP A 12 -0.98 -11.47 8.89
C ASP A 12 -0.95 -11.63 7.38
N ILE A 13 -0.62 -10.56 6.69
CA ILE A 13 -0.41 -10.55 5.24
C ILE A 13 1.04 -10.14 4.99
N THR A 14 1.80 -10.99 4.32
CA THR A 14 3.19 -10.69 3.97
C THR A 14 3.26 -10.09 2.57
N LEU A 15 3.89 -8.92 2.46
CA LEU A 15 4.13 -8.25 1.19
C LEU A 15 5.59 -8.39 0.81
N GLU A 16 5.86 -8.79 -0.41
CA GLU A 16 7.19 -8.80 -1.00
C GLU A 16 7.28 -7.60 -1.95
N LEU A 17 8.14 -6.65 -1.61
CA LEU A 17 8.22 -5.35 -2.30
C LEU A 17 9.23 -5.39 -3.43
N ASP A 18 8.82 -4.93 -4.61
CA ASP A 18 9.64 -4.93 -5.83
C ASP A 18 10.56 -3.71 -5.85
N THR A 19 11.72 -3.84 -5.21
CA THR A 19 12.71 -2.76 -5.12
C THR A 19 13.44 -2.51 -6.43
N GLU A 20 13.46 -3.48 -7.34
CA GLU A 20 14.16 -3.34 -8.62
C GLU A 20 13.36 -2.51 -9.63
N ASN A 21 12.07 -2.80 -9.76
CA ASN A 21 11.22 -2.18 -10.78
C ASN A 21 10.47 -0.95 -10.27
N SER A 22 10.31 -0.82 -8.96
CA SER A 22 9.55 0.29 -8.35
C SER A 22 10.30 0.89 -7.16
N PRO A 23 11.55 1.33 -7.33
CA PRO A 23 12.38 1.76 -6.21
C PRO A 23 11.82 2.99 -5.48
N ALA A 24 11.32 3.99 -6.19
CA ALA A 24 10.78 5.20 -5.55
C ALA A 24 9.48 4.91 -4.81
N THR A 25 8.61 4.10 -5.39
CA THR A 25 7.36 3.69 -4.76
C THR A 25 7.62 2.89 -3.48
N VAL A 26 8.55 1.94 -3.55
CA VAL A 26 8.91 1.11 -2.38
C VAL A 26 9.54 1.97 -1.28
N ALA A 27 10.46 2.87 -1.62
CA ALA A 27 11.09 3.74 -0.64
C ALA A 27 10.06 4.62 0.07
N ASN A 28 9.11 5.19 -0.67
CA ASN A 28 8.03 5.99 -0.12
C ASN A 28 7.13 5.16 0.81
N PHE A 29 6.76 3.98 0.40
CA PHE A 29 5.95 3.07 1.22
C PHE A 29 6.66 2.72 2.53
N LEU A 30 7.95 2.40 2.48
CA LEU A 30 8.73 2.07 3.67
C LEU A 30 8.87 3.25 4.64
N GLU A 31 8.92 4.48 4.15
CA GLU A 31 8.90 5.66 5.02
C GLU A 31 7.59 5.75 5.78
N TYR A 32 6.45 5.50 5.14
CA TYR A 32 5.16 5.43 5.83
C TYR A 32 5.13 4.33 6.89
N VAL A 33 5.70 3.17 6.58
CA VAL A 33 5.78 2.05 7.53
C VAL A 33 6.59 2.44 8.76
N ARG A 34 7.75 3.07 8.58
CA ARG A 34 8.63 3.49 9.66
C ARG A 34 8.01 4.57 10.54
N ASP A 35 7.19 5.43 9.95
CA ASP A 35 6.50 6.50 10.67
C ASP A 35 5.26 6.00 11.43
N GLY A 36 4.90 4.73 11.28
CA GLY A 36 3.70 4.18 11.89
C GLY A 36 2.41 4.64 11.24
N HIS A 37 2.46 5.14 9.99
CA HIS A 37 1.28 5.65 9.29
C HIS A 37 0.18 4.62 9.16
N TYR A 38 0.55 3.37 8.88
CA TYR A 38 -0.43 2.31 8.65
C TYR A 38 -0.97 1.70 9.93
N ASP A 39 -0.40 2.02 11.09
CA ASP A 39 -0.91 1.55 12.37
C ASP A 39 -2.29 2.16 12.61
N ASP A 40 -3.24 1.33 13.05
CA ASP A 40 -4.63 1.72 13.28
C ASP A 40 -5.33 2.30 12.05
N THR A 41 -4.97 1.83 10.85
CA THR A 41 -5.70 2.13 9.63
C THR A 41 -6.67 0.99 9.29
N VAL A 42 -7.62 1.27 8.40
CA VAL A 42 -8.65 0.31 8.02
C VAL A 42 -8.65 0.08 6.52
N PHE A 43 -9.15 -1.08 6.12
CA PHE A 43 -9.51 -1.32 4.72
C PHE A 43 -10.87 -0.66 4.47
N HIS A 44 -10.84 0.54 3.92
CA HIS A 44 -12.02 1.37 3.77
C HIS A 44 -12.82 1.09 2.49
N ARG A 45 -12.26 0.30 1.58
CA ARG A 45 -12.92 -0.04 0.33
C ARG A 45 -12.64 -1.49 -0.03
N VAL A 46 -13.70 -2.28 -0.16
CA VAL A 46 -13.61 -3.69 -0.55
C VAL A 46 -14.56 -3.91 -1.72
N ILE A 47 -14.02 -4.41 -2.84
CA ILE A 47 -14.81 -4.78 -4.00
C ILE A 47 -14.59 -6.27 -4.25
N ASP A 48 -15.64 -7.07 -4.03
CA ASP A 48 -15.58 -8.51 -4.16
C ASP A 48 -15.17 -8.92 -5.58
N GLY A 49 -14.24 -9.85 -5.67
CA GLY A 49 -13.71 -10.32 -6.94
C GLY A 49 -12.75 -9.36 -7.63
N PHE A 50 -12.43 -8.23 -7.01
CA PHE A 50 -11.55 -7.23 -7.63
C PHE A 50 -10.41 -6.79 -6.70
N MET A 51 -10.72 -6.06 -5.61
CA MET A 51 -9.65 -5.46 -4.81
C MET A 51 -10.09 -5.10 -3.39
N VAL A 52 -9.10 -4.93 -2.53
CA VAL A 52 -9.26 -4.36 -1.18
C VAL A 52 -8.30 -3.18 -1.09
N GLN A 53 -8.79 -2.04 -0.62
CA GLN A 53 -7.99 -0.82 -0.50
C GLN A 53 -7.97 -0.34 0.95
N GLY A 54 -6.80 0.04 1.44
CA GLY A 54 -6.63 0.50 2.81
C GLY A 54 -5.41 1.37 3.00
N GLY A 55 -5.22 1.81 4.23
CA GLY A 55 -4.04 2.58 4.66
C GLY A 55 -4.21 4.09 4.64
N GLY A 56 -5.29 4.62 4.05
CA GLY A 56 -5.52 6.06 3.98
C GLY A 56 -6.45 6.61 5.06
N PHE A 57 -7.17 5.75 5.75
CA PHE A 57 -8.19 6.15 6.72
C PHE A 57 -8.01 5.46 8.07
N ALA A 58 -8.15 6.24 9.14
CA ALA A 58 -8.26 5.72 10.49
C ALA A 58 -9.72 5.28 10.77
N PRO A 59 -9.98 4.53 11.87
CA PRO A 59 -11.35 4.17 12.24
C PRO A 59 -12.26 5.41 12.29
N GLY A 60 -13.51 5.26 11.84
CA GLY A 60 -14.45 6.36 11.72
C GLY A 60 -14.31 7.13 10.42
N MET A 61 -13.61 6.57 9.43
CA MET A 61 -13.40 7.16 8.11
C MET A 61 -12.67 8.51 8.16
N LYS A 62 -11.74 8.65 9.08
CA LYS A 62 -10.90 9.84 9.20
C LYS A 62 -9.68 9.70 8.29
N GLN A 63 -9.59 10.55 7.28
CA GLN A 63 -8.46 10.53 6.37
C GLN A 63 -7.18 11.00 7.06
N LYS A 64 -6.11 10.22 6.92
CA LYS A 64 -4.80 10.55 7.48
C LYS A 64 -4.02 11.44 6.51
N PRO A 65 -3.16 12.36 7.03
CA PRO A 65 -2.32 13.18 6.16
C PRO A 65 -1.33 12.31 5.38
N THR A 66 -1.01 12.75 4.17
CA THR A 66 -0.09 12.04 3.28
C THR A 66 1.13 12.89 2.96
N ARG A 67 2.22 12.21 2.56
CA ARG A 67 3.44 12.85 2.07
C ARG A 67 3.26 13.31 0.62
N ALA A 68 4.26 14.04 0.11
CA ALA A 68 4.29 14.44 -1.29
C ALA A 68 4.20 13.22 -2.21
N PRO A 69 3.52 13.35 -3.37
CA PRO A 69 3.46 12.26 -4.34
C PRO A 69 4.83 11.90 -4.88
N VAL A 70 5.00 10.63 -5.28
CA VAL A 70 6.22 10.17 -5.94
C VAL A 70 6.00 10.00 -7.44
N ALA A 71 7.09 9.88 -8.19
CA ALA A 71 7.03 9.67 -9.63
C ALA A 71 6.25 8.41 -9.97
N ASN A 72 5.48 8.47 -11.04
CA ASN A 72 4.73 7.33 -11.55
C ASN A 72 5.68 6.33 -12.20
N GLU A 73 5.79 5.13 -11.63
CA GLU A 73 6.64 4.06 -12.13
C GLU A 73 5.85 2.99 -12.88
N ALA A 74 4.63 3.30 -13.33
CA ALA A 74 3.77 2.33 -14.02
C ALA A 74 4.36 1.79 -15.33
N GLY A 75 5.35 2.49 -15.90
CA GLY A 75 6.05 2.05 -17.11
C GLY A 75 7.03 0.91 -16.90
N ASN A 76 7.15 0.36 -15.70
CA ASN A 76 8.12 -0.70 -15.37
C ASN A 76 7.74 -2.09 -15.90
N GLY A 77 6.55 -2.24 -16.50
CA GLY A 77 6.08 -3.51 -17.05
C GLY A 77 5.36 -4.41 -16.06
N ALA A 78 5.35 -4.07 -14.79
CA ALA A 78 4.63 -4.85 -13.79
C ALA A 78 3.13 -4.59 -13.91
N LYS A 79 2.32 -5.66 -13.83
CA LYS A 79 0.86 -5.58 -14.00
C LYS A 79 0.15 -5.95 -12.71
N ASN A 80 -1.04 -5.39 -12.53
CA ASN A 80 -1.91 -5.73 -11.41
C ASN A 80 -2.54 -7.11 -11.68
N LYS A 81 -2.01 -8.11 -11.00
CA LYS A 81 -2.50 -9.49 -11.08
C LYS A 81 -3.09 -9.89 -9.73
N LYS A 82 -3.80 -11.02 -9.71
CA LYS A 82 -4.26 -11.59 -8.46
C LYS A 82 -3.07 -11.82 -7.51
N TYR A 83 -3.24 -11.51 -6.24
CA TYR A 83 -2.21 -11.59 -5.19
C TYR A 83 -1.06 -10.60 -5.36
N THR A 84 -1.30 -9.48 -6.03
CA THR A 84 -0.36 -8.37 -6.07
C THR A 84 -0.89 -7.17 -5.29
N VAL A 85 0.02 -6.27 -4.93
CA VAL A 85 -0.33 -5.03 -4.24
C VAL A 85 0.22 -3.86 -5.05
N ALA A 86 -0.55 -2.77 -5.10
CA ALA A 86 -0.16 -1.54 -5.79
C ALA A 86 -0.59 -0.33 -4.97
N MET A 87 0.13 0.77 -5.14
CA MET A 87 -0.27 2.03 -4.54
C MET A 87 -1.47 2.61 -5.27
N ALA A 88 -2.46 3.07 -4.48
CA ALA A 88 -3.59 3.79 -5.05
C ALA A 88 -3.14 5.17 -5.54
N ARG A 89 -3.72 5.62 -6.63
CA ARG A 89 -3.37 6.90 -7.23
C ARG A 89 -4.58 7.56 -7.88
N THR A 90 -4.51 8.88 -7.96
CA THR A 90 -5.38 9.66 -8.85
C THR A 90 -4.64 9.89 -10.18
N SER A 91 -5.37 10.23 -11.20
CA SER A 91 -4.78 10.46 -12.53
C SER A 91 -3.76 11.58 -12.54
#